data_c68e93bcf206fc937af9143109a67739
#
_entry.id   c68e93bcf206fc937af9143109a67739
#
_cell.length_a   1.000
_cell.length_b   1.000
_cell.length_c   1.000
_cell.angle_alpha   90.00
_cell.angle_beta   90.00
_cell.angle_gamma   90.00
#
_symmetry.space_group_name_H-M   'P 1'
#
loop_
_entity.id
_entity.type
_entity.pdbx_description
1 polymer ?
#
loop_
_entity_poly.entity_id
_entity_poly.type
_entity_poly.pdbx_seq_one_letter_code
_entity_poly.pdbx_strand_id
1 'polypeptide(L)'
;MKKENIRIVFMGTPEFAVESLKALVENGYNVVAVVTQPDKPVGRHQEQLQPSPVKLYALEHNLPVLQPVKMKDADFIEELRSYKADMQVVVAFRMLPEIVWSMPRLGTFNVHAALLPQYRGAAPINWAVINGETETGVTTFFLDKDIDTGRIILQKPFAIPDTADVEYVYDGLMYLGAKIAMETIDLIASKLPEDSLDNVDFSAVLDGISAPQVCEDAELHHAPKIFKETCEINWNQSAKKVYDFVRGLSPYPGTWSTLCSIEDNGVKPLIMKVYKTDKSDRTSVGTPGTLVVEKTRLYVNTSDNLLELLDIQLTGKKRMDVRSFLNGFKDIEKYLFQTE
;
A
#
# COMPACT_ATOMS: atom_id res chain seq x y z
N MET A 1 -22.62 22.97 -8.84
CA MET A 1 -21.70 23.77 -7.98
C MET A 1 -20.31 23.76 -8.58
N LYS A 2 -19.55 24.84 -8.52
CA LYS A 2 -18.15 24.83 -8.98
C LYS A 2 -17.26 24.17 -7.93
N LYS A 3 -16.25 23.40 -8.37
CA LYS A 3 -15.33 22.67 -7.48
C LYS A 3 -14.59 23.59 -6.49
N GLU A 4 -14.30 24.83 -6.90
CA GLU A 4 -13.60 25.82 -6.06
C GLU A 4 -14.44 26.27 -4.86
N ASN A 5 -15.76 26.04 -4.90
CA ASN A 5 -16.69 26.38 -3.82
C ASN A 5 -16.89 25.23 -2.82
N ILE A 6 -16.43 24.03 -3.13
CA ILE A 6 -16.51 22.87 -2.23
C ILE A 6 -15.33 22.92 -1.27
N ARG A 7 -15.61 23.10 0.02
CA ARG A 7 -14.58 23.13 1.08
C ARG A 7 -14.17 21.71 1.42
N ILE A 8 -12.90 21.39 1.21
CA ILE A 8 -12.35 20.04 1.35
C ILE A 8 -11.37 19.99 2.52
N VAL A 9 -11.55 19.04 3.42
CA VAL A 9 -10.50 18.59 4.33
C VAL A 9 -9.85 17.35 3.76
N PHE A 10 -8.55 17.39 3.61
CA PHE A 10 -7.74 16.24 3.16
C PHE A 10 -7.14 15.50 4.34
N MET A 11 -7.18 14.17 4.34
CA MET A 11 -6.59 13.32 5.38
C MET A 11 -5.66 12.30 4.77
N GLY A 12 -4.38 12.35 5.15
CA GLY A 12 -3.36 11.43 4.62
C GLY A 12 -2.07 11.51 5.42
N THR A 13 -1.17 10.56 5.21
CA THR A 13 0.11 10.55 5.95
C THR A 13 1.31 10.23 5.05
N PRO A 14 1.39 9.08 4.33
CA PRO A 14 2.57 8.67 3.59
C PRO A 14 2.69 9.39 2.24
N GLU A 15 3.81 9.15 1.57
CA GLU A 15 4.10 9.64 0.22
C GLU A 15 2.96 9.38 -0.76
N PHE A 16 2.35 8.20 -0.68
CA PHE A 16 1.18 7.83 -1.52
C PHE A 16 0.06 8.88 -1.50
N ALA A 17 -0.17 9.52 -0.35
CA ALA A 17 -1.21 10.53 -0.19
C ALA A 17 -0.80 11.90 -0.73
N VAL A 18 0.50 12.18 -0.85
CA VAL A 18 1.01 13.49 -1.29
C VAL A 18 0.56 13.81 -2.72
N GLU A 19 0.65 12.87 -3.65
CA GLU A 19 0.27 13.10 -5.04
C GLU A 19 -1.23 13.47 -5.17
N SER A 20 -2.10 12.85 -4.36
CA SER A 20 -3.51 13.21 -4.33
C SER A 20 -3.74 14.63 -3.78
N LEU A 21 -3.06 15.00 -2.68
CA LEU A 21 -3.14 16.35 -2.12
C LEU A 21 -2.61 17.39 -3.12
N LYS A 22 -1.45 17.11 -3.73
CA LYS A 22 -0.83 17.95 -4.75
C LYS A 22 -1.78 18.18 -5.95
N ALA A 23 -2.36 17.11 -6.47
CA ALA A 23 -3.30 17.20 -7.57
C ALA A 23 -4.50 18.10 -7.24
N LEU A 24 -5.04 18.01 -6.00
CA LEU A 24 -6.13 18.88 -5.58
C LEU A 24 -5.68 20.35 -5.49
N VAL A 25 -4.56 20.64 -4.84
CA VAL A 25 -4.07 21.99 -4.64
C VAL A 25 -3.71 22.65 -5.95
N GLU A 26 -2.93 21.99 -6.80
CA GLU A 26 -2.45 22.55 -8.09
C GLU A 26 -3.56 22.71 -9.13
N ASN A 27 -4.67 21.97 -9.01
CA ASN A 27 -5.82 22.10 -9.91
C ASN A 27 -6.94 22.97 -9.34
N GLY A 28 -6.67 23.75 -8.29
CA GLY A 28 -7.58 24.78 -7.78
C GLY A 28 -8.78 24.26 -6.98
N TYR A 29 -8.71 23.05 -6.42
CA TYR A 29 -9.70 22.59 -5.45
C TYR A 29 -9.49 23.30 -4.11
N ASN A 30 -10.58 23.60 -3.42
CA ASN A 30 -10.54 24.37 -2.18
C ASN A 30 -10.20 23.50 -0.97
N VAL A 31 -8.94 23.13 -0.83
CA VAL A 31 -8.44 22.42 0.36
C VAL A 31 -8.28 23.41 1.50
N VAL A 32 -9.14 23.32 2.52
CA VAL A 32 -9.19 24.26 3.64
C VAL A 32 -8.36 23.84 4.85
N ALA A 33 -8.08 22.56 4.99
CA ALA A 33 -7.19 22.00 6.01
C ALA A 33 -6.71 20.61 5.65
N VAL A 34 -5.61 20.19 6.26
CA VAL A 34 -5.00 18.87 6.10
C VAL A 34 -4.88 18.21 7.46
N VAL A 35 -5.32 16.96 7.57
CA VAL A 35 -5.16 16.13 8.76
C VAL A 35 -4.13 15.05 8.48
N THR A 36 -3.12 14.94 9.34
CA THR A 36 -2.08 13.91 9.22
C THR A 36 -1.71 13.35 10.60
N GLN A 37 -0.96 12.26 10.63
CA GLN A 37 -0.49 11.70 11.90
C GLN A 37 0.51 12.64 12.58
N PRO A 38 0.64 12.60 13.93
CA PRO A 38 1.70 13.29 14.64
C PRO A 38 3.09 12.93 14.10
N ASP A 39 4.03 13.86 14.24
CA ASP A 39 5.41 13.63 13.87
C ASP A 39 5.98 12.44 14.63
N LYS A 40 6.76 11.60 13.94
CA LYS A 40 7.31 10.39 14.52
C LYS A 40 8.70 10.63 15.06
N PRO A 41 9.02 10.17 16.28
CA PRO A 41 10.38 10.18 16.77
C PRO A 41 11.24 9.23 15.92
N VAL A 42 12.40 9.72 15.48
CA VAL A 42 13.36 8.96 14.65
C VAL A 42 14.78 9.07 15.22
N GLY A 43 15.67 8.21 14.72
CA GLY A 43 17.06 8.15 15.18
C GLY A 43 17.25 7.20 16.35
N ARG A 44 18.54 6.91 16.66
CA ARG A 44 18.94 5.91 17.66
C ARG A 44 18.43 6.22 19.09
N HIS A 45 18.23 7.51 19.39
CA HIS A 45 17.75 8.00 20.69
C HIS A 45 16.35 8.61 20.62
N GLN A 46 15.67 8.55 19.45
CA GLN A 46 14.34 9.11 19.23
C GLN A 46 14.22 10.62 19.55
N GLU A 47 15.32 11.36 19.43
CA GLU A 47 15.39 12.78 19.77
C GLU A 47 14.93 13.72 18.64
N GLN A 48 14.88 13.20 17.41
CA GLN A 48 14.43 13.97 16.26
C GLN A 48 13.00 13.59 15.87
N LEU A 49 12.15 14.59 15.67
CA LEU A 49 10.81 14.41 15.16
C LEU A 49 10.82 14.55 13.63
N GLN A 50 10.34 13.53 12.96
CA GLN A 50 10.19 13.54 11.49
C GLN A 50 8.73 13.82 11.14
N PRO A 51 8.44 14.93 10.44
CA PRO A 51 7.12 15.23 9.93
C PRO A 51 6.72 14.22 8.82
N SER A 52 5.41 14.03 8.66
CA SER A 52 4.91 13.21 7.56
C SER A 52 5.14 13.91 6.21
N PRO A 53 5.28 13.16 5.09
CA PRO A 53 5.35 13.74 3.74
C PRO A 53 4.18 14.69 3.46
N VAL A 54 2.96 14.32 3.86
CA VAL A 54 1.76 15.15 3.72
C VAL A 54 1.88 16.48 4.50
N LYS A 55 2.43 16.45 5.73
CA LYS A 55 2.68 17.68 6.51
C LYS A 55 3.66 18.60 5.80
N LEU A 56 4.76 18.05 5.30
CA LEU A 56 5.78 18.86 4.60
C LEU A 56 5.15 19.58 3.41
N TYR A 57 4.40 18.89 2.57
CA TYR A 57 3.71 19.48 1.43
C TYR A 57 2.70 20.55 1.87
N ALA A 58 1.89 20.26 2.90
CA ALA A 58 0.88 21.19 3.39
C ALA A 58 1.50 22.51 3.92
N LEU A 59 2.61 22.43 4.65
CA LEU A 59 3.32 23.59 5.17
C LEU A 59 3.94 24.43 4.04
N GLU A 60 4.51 23.80 3.03
CA GLU A 60 5.08 24.49 1.84
C GLU A 60 4.01 25.28 1.09
N HIS A 61 2.75 24.81 1.12
CA HIS A 61 1.62 25.46 0.45
C HIS A 61 0.73 26.27 1.40
N ASN A 62 1.20 26.58 2.62
CA ASN A 62 0.48 27.37 3.62
C ASN A 62 -0.91 26.82 3.99
N LEU A 63 -1.10 25.51 3.94
CA LEU A 63 -2.33 24.84 4.34
C LEU A 63 -2.33 24.60 5.86
N PRO A 64 -3.45 24.84 6.56
CA PRO A 64 -3.60 24.47 7.96
C PRO A 64 -3.40 22.96 8.16
N VAL A 65 -2.63 22.59 9.20
CA VAL A 65 -2.29 21.18 9.48
C VAL A 65 -2.78 20.80 10.88
N LEU A 66 -3.61 19.77 10.97
CA LEU A 66 -4.09 19.17 12.19
C LEU A 66 -3.42 17.81 12.42
N GLN A 67 -2.90 17.60 13.63
CA GLN A 67 -2.17 16.36 13.99
C GLN A 67 -2.73 15.72 15.26
N PRO A 68 -4.00 15.27 15.27
CA PRO A 68 -4.60 14.70 16.47
C PRO A 68 -3.90 13.40 16.88
N VAL A 69 -3.57 13.25 18.16
CA VAL A 69 -3.11 11.98 18.73
C VAL A 69 -4.26 10.98 18.74
N LYS A 70 -5.43 11.44 19.18
CA LYS A 70 -6.68 10.66 19.22
C LYS A 70 -7.74 11.31 18.33
N MET A 71 -8.28 10.54 17.39
CA MET A 71 -9.32 11.02 16.45
C MET A 71 -10.67 11.34 17.12
N LYS A 72 -10.87 10.93 18.37
CA LYS A 72 -12.07 11.22 19.17
C LYS A 72 -11.87 12.35 20.17
N ASP A 73 -10.72 13.04 20.14
CA ASP A 73 -10.45 14.18 20.99
C ASP A 73 -11.44 15.31 20.71
N ALA A 74 -12.04 15.88 21.76
CA ALA A 74 -13.08 16.89 21.64
C ALA A 74 -12.56 18.18 20.99
N ASP A 75 -11.35 18.61 21.38
CA ASP A 75 -10.75 19.84 20.85
C ASP A 75 -10.45 19.68 19.36
N PHE A 76 -9.94 18.50 18.95
CA PHE A 76 -9.74 18.20 17.54
C PHE A 76 -11.04 18.19 16.74
N ILE A 77 -12.12 17.59 17.29
CA ILE A 77 -13.41 17.52 16.61
C ILE A 77 -13.99 18.93 16.44
N GLU A 78 -13.86 19.80 17.44
CA GLU A 78 -14.33 21.19 17.37
C GLU A 78 -13.50 21.99 16.36
N GLU A 79 -12.17 21.86 16.39
CA GLU A 79 -11.28 22.48 15.43
C GLU A 79 -11.61 22.02 14.00
N LEU A 80 -11.76 20.71 13.77
CA LEU A 80 -12.12 20.16 12.47
C LEU A 80 -13.46 20.72 11.96
N ARG A 81 -14.46 20.82 12.84
CA ARG A 81 -15.78 21.39 12.53
C ARG A 81 -15.70 22.86 12.15
N SER A 82 -14.77 23.62 12.75
CA SER A 82 -14.60 25.05 12.47
C SER A 82 -14.22 25.35 11.02
N TYR A 83 -13.60 24.38 10.32
CA TYR A 83 -13.27 24.51 8.90
C TYR A 83 -14.49 24.39 7.99
N LYS A 84 -15.66 23.98 8.51
CA LYS A 84 -16.93 23.87 7.75
C LYS A 84 -16.73 23.16 6.41
N ALA A 85 -16.06 22.02 6.47
CA ALA A 85 -15.81 21.23 5.27
C ALA A 85 -17.13 20.70 4.71
N ASP A 86 -17.29 20.81 3.39
CA ASP A 86 -18.40 20.18 2.68
C ASP A 86 -18.13 18.70 2.42
N MET A 87 -16.85 18.34 2.31
CA MET A 87 -16.36 17.01 1.96
C MET A 87 -15.04 16.71 2.67
N GLN A 88 -14.80 15.44 2.95
CA GLN A 88 -13.49 14.95 3.38
C GLN A 88 -12.96 13.93 2.38
N VAL A 89 -11.67 14.04 2.04
CA VAL A 89 -10.94 13.12 1.16
C VAL A 89 -9.89 12.41 1.98
N VAL A 90 -9.94 11.08 2.00
CA VAL A 90 -9.02 10.23 2.77
C VAL A 90 -8.15 9.43 1.83
N VAL A 91 -6.84 9.46 2.05
CA VAL A 91 -5.87 8.66 1.27
C VAL A 91 -4.81 8.12 2.22
N ALA A 92 -4.71 6.80 2.31
CA ALA A 92 -3.71 6.11 3.13
C ALA A 92 -3.62 6.70 4.56
N PHE A 93 -4.72 6.69 5.27
CA PHE A 93 -4.84 7.22 6.62
C PHE A 93 -5.33 6.15 7.59
N ARG A 94 -5.30 6.46 8.89
CA ARG A 94 -5.83 5.57 9.93
C ARG A 94 -7.37 5.58 9.92
N MET A 95 -7.96 4.56 10.55
CA MET A 95 -9.41 4.45 10.71
C MET A 95 -9.99 5.70 11.38
N LEU A 96 -11.08 6.20 10.81
CA LEU A 96 -11.82 7.37 11.31
C LEU A 96 -13.03 6.91 12.13
N PRO A 97 -13.28 7.53 13.29
CA PRO A 97 -14.53 7.31 14.03
C PRO A 97 -15.71 7.96 13.30
N GLU A 98 -16.92 7.44 13.52
CA GLU A 98 -18.16 7.92 12.89
C GLU A 98 -18.35 9.43 13.03
N ILE A 99 -18.11 10.00 14.23
CA ILE A 99 -18.24 11.44 14.47
C ILE A 99 -17.36 12.30 13.55
N VAL A 100 -16.28 11.75 12.99
CA VAL A 100 -15.40 12.45 12.05
C VAL A 100 -15.85 12.22 10.62
N TRP A 101 -16.03 10.97 10.17
CA TRP A 101 -16.33 10.70 8.76
C TRP A 101 -17.77 11.08 8.36
N SER A 102 -18.71 11.13 9.30
CA SER A 102 -20.09 11.55 9.03
C SER A 102 -20.31 13.07 9.11
N MET A 103 -19.28 13.85 9.47
CA MET A 103 -19.39 15.29 9.70
C MET A 103 -19.75 16.09 8.44
N PRO A 104 -19.14 15.88 7.26
CA PRO A 104 -19.39 16.72 6.09
C PRO A 104 -20.66 16.29 5.35
N ARG A 105 -21.41 17.27 4.85
CA ARG A 105 -22.70 17.04 4.14
C ARG A 105 -22.57 16.28 2.82
N LEU A 106 -21.43 16.40 2.14
CA LEU A 106 -21.11 15.66 0.90
C LEU A 106 -20.34 14.35 1.17
N GLY A 107 -20.32 13.92 2.44
CA GLY A 107 -19.68 12.68 2.85
C GLY A 107 -18.16 12.73 2.92
N THR A 108 -17.63 11.62 3.35
CA THR A 108 -16.18 11.33 3.37
C THR A 108 -15.91 10.16 2.46
N PHE A 109 -15.03 10.33 1.48
CA PHE A 109 -14.61 9.21 0.65
C PHE A 109 -13.13 8.89 0.81
N ASN A 110 -12.80 7.62 0.63
CA ASN A 110 -11.42 7.12 0.61
C ASN A 110 -11.00 6.77 -0.81
N VAL A 111 -9.72 6.97 -1.10
CA VAL A 111 -9.03 6.44 -2.28
C VAL A 111 -8.29 5.17 -1.87
N HIS A 112 -8.81 4.03 -2.24
CA HIS A 112 -8.27 2.71 -1.91
C HIS A 112 -7.52 2.12 -3.09
N ALA A 113 -6.34 1.57 -2.82
CA ALA A 113 -5.43 1.07 -3.85
C ALA A 113 -5.73 -0.40 -4.24
N ALA A 114 -6.98 -0.70 -4.54
CA ALA A 114 -7.44 -1.96 -5.12
C ALA A 114 -8.80 -1.78 -5.82
N LEU A 115 -9.21 -2.77 -6.59
CA LEU A 115 -10.57 -2.89 -7.14
C LEU A 115 -11.48 -3.57 -6.11
N LEU A 116 -12.15 -2.76 -5.26
CA LEU A 116 -13.10 -3.28 -4.29
C LEU A 116 -14.25 -4.05 -4.98
N PRO A 117 -14.76 -5.14 -4.37
CA PRO A 117 -14.58 -5.57 -2.99
C PRO A 117 -13.31 -6.37 -2.70
N GLN A 118 -12.46 -6.63 -3.69
CA GLN A 118 -11.21 -7.37 -3.49
C GLN A 118 -10.19 -6.53 -2.72
N TYR A 119 -9.35 -7.18 -1.92
CA TYR A 119 -8.22 -6.57 -1.20
C TYR A 119 -8.62 -5.45 -0.25
N ARG A 120 -9.74 -5.61 0.48
CA ARG A 120 -10.05 -4.78 1.65
C ARG A 120 -8.95 -4.93 2.69
N GLY A 121 -8.49 -3.82 3.30
CA GLY A 121 -7.51 -3.85 4.38
C GLY A 121 -6.30 -2.95 4.19
N ALA A 122 -5.20 -3.28 4.89
CA ALA A 122 -4.09 -2.35 5.13
C ALA A 122 -3.00 -2.36 4.04
N ALA A 123 -2.87 -3.43 3.24
CA ALA A 123 -1.76 -3.61 2.29
C ALA A 123 -2.24 -4.13 0.91
N PRO A 124 -3.26 -3.48 0.28
CA PRO A 124 -3.88 -3.98 -0.94
C PRO A 124 -2.90 -4.14 -2.10
N ILE A 125 -1.97 -3.21 -2.28
CA ILE A 125 -0.97 -3.22 -3.36
C ILE A 125 -0.07 -4.46 -3.25
N ASN A 126 0.48 -4.69 -2.04
CA ASN A 126 1.36 -5.83 -1.82
C ASN A 126 0.63 -7.16 -2.09
N TRP A 127 -0.58 -7.33 -1.53
CA TRP A 127 -1.30 -8.59 -1.65
C TRP A 127 -1.78 -8.89 -3.06
N ALA A 128 -2.11 -7.88 -3.86
CA ALA A 128 -2.40 -8.09 -5.28
C ALA A 128 -1.18 -8.67 -6.02
N VAL A 129 0.02 -8.14 -5.77
CA VAL A 129 1.25 -8.64 -6.41
C VAL A 129 1.66 -10.01 -5.85
N ILE A 130 1.60 -10.22 -4.52
CA ILE A 130 1.88 -11.51 -3.86
C ILE A 130 1.00 -12.63 -4.40
N ASN A 131 -0.28 -12.33 -4.65
CA ASN A 131 -1.22 -13.32 -5.19
C ASN A 131 -1.06 -13.55 -6.70
N GLY A 132 -0.16 -12.82 -7.35
CA GLY A 132 0.11 -12.98 -8.79
C GLY A 132 -0.98 -12.42 -9.69
N GLU A 133 -1.73 -11.43 -9.20
CA GLU A 133 -2.73 -10.74 -10.02
C GLU A 133 -2.08 -10.08 -11.25
N THR A 134 -2.79 -10.08 -12.35
CA THR A 134 -2.38 -9.41 -13.59
C THR A 134 -2.98 -8.01 -13.72
N GLU A 135 -3.94 -7.69 -12.86
CA GLU A 135 -4.63 -6.41 -12.78
C GLU A 135 -4.97 -6.08 -11.33
N THR A 136 -4.89 -4.82 -10.99
CA THR A 136 -5.42 -4.21 -9.76
C THR A 136 -6.06 -2.88 -10.14
N GLY A 137 -6.14 -1.93 -9.24
CA GLY A 137 -6.64 -0.59 -9.57
C GLY A 137 -6.80 0.29 -8.36
N VAL A 138 -7.60 1.32 -8.54
CA VAL A 138 -8.01 2.24 -7.47
C VAL A 138 -9.52 2.34 -7.42
N THR A 139 -10.05 2.44 -6.21
CA THR A 139 -11.48 2.63 -5.95
C THR A 139 -11.67 3.84 -5.06
N THR A 140 -12.58 4.75 -5.43
CA THR A 140 -13.13 5.72 -4.50
C THR A 140 -14.46 5.22 -3.97
N PHE A 141 -14.66 5.32 -2.64
CA PHE A 141 -15.86 4.85 -1.98
C PHE A 141 -16.17 5.70 -0.76
N PHE A 142 -17.44 5.85 -0.40
CA PHE A 142 -17.84 6.54 0.83
C PHE A 142 -17.53 5.68 2.04
N LEU A 143 -17.03 6.32 3.12
CA LEU A 143 -16.78 5.62 4.37
C LEU A 143 -18.10 5.24 5.04
N ASP A 144 -18.09 4.08 5.68
CA ASP A 144 -19.13 3.61 6.59
C ASP A 144 -18.53 3.01 7.86
N LYS A 145 -19.31 2.22 8.61
CA LYS A 145 -18.89 1.67 9.91
C LYS A 145 -17.82 0.60 9.82
N ASP A 146 -17.82 -0.16 8.72
CA ASP A 146 -16.93 -1.29 8.53
C ASP A 146 -15.76 -0.91 7.58
N ILE A 147 -14.64 -1.63 7.72
CA ILE A 147 -13.42 -1.32 6.97
C ILE A 147 -13.64 -1.62 5.48
N ASP A 148 -13.51 -0.58 4.65
CA ASP A 148 -13.50 -0.63 3.19
C ASP A 148 -14.78 -1.28 2.59
N THR A 149 -15.93 -1.15 3.25
CA THR A 149 -17.20 -1.77 2.84
C THR A 149 -18.19 -0.79 2.20
N GLY A 150 -17.94 0.49 2.30
CA GLY A 150 -18.84 1.54 1.84
C GLY A 150 -19.10 1.53 0.34
N ARG A 151 -20.08 2.35 -0.08
CA ARG A 151 -20.56 2.40 -1.46
C ARG A 151 -19.49 2.92 -2.42
N ILE A 152 -19.24 2.19 -3.50
CA ILE A 152 -18.26 2.55 -4.53
C ILE A 152 -18.78 3.73 -5.35
N ILE A 153 -17.90 4.72 -5.58
CA ILE A 153 -18.19 5.89 -6.42
C ILE A 153 -17.58 5.67 -7.82
N LEU A 154 -16.26 5.49 -7.88
CA LEU A 154 -15.53 5.23 -9.13
C LEU A 154 -14.48 4.13 -8.93
N GLN A 155 -14.17 3.46 -10.03
CA GLN A 155 -13.07 2.49 -10.09
C GLN A 155 -12.26 2.68 -11.36
N LYS A 156 -10.95 2.47 -11.27
CA LYS A 156 -10.04 2.46 -12.43
C LYS A 156 -9.08 1.30 -12.33
N PRO A 157 -9.02 0.45 -13.36
CA PRO A 157 -8.07 -0.66 -13.41
C PRO A 157 -6.64 -0.19 -13.70
N PHE A 158 -5.68 -1.01 -13.26
CA PHE A 158 -4.26 -0.85 -13.49
C PHE A 158 -3.63 -2.22 -13.76
N ALA A 159 -2.99 -2.40 -14.91
CA ALA A 159 -2.33 -3.66 -15.27
C ALA A 159 -1.06 -3.89 -14.44
N ILE A 160 -0.86 -5.12 -13.99
CA ILE A 160 0.36 -5.57 -13.30
C ILE A 160 1.16 -6.44 -14.27
N PRO A 161 2.23 -5.93 -14.90
CA PRO A 161 3.14 -6.75 -15.69
C PRO A 161 3.76 -7.87 -14.84
N ASP A 162 3.97 -9.04 -15.43
CA ASP A 162 4.53 -10.20 -14.71
C ASP A 162 5.93 -9.94 -14.12
N THR A 163 6.66 -8.98 -14.67
CA THR A 163 7.99 -8.57 -14.19
C THR A 163 7.96 -7.40 -13.20
N ALA A 164 6.78 -6.80 -12.97
CA ALA A 164 6.64 -5.66 -12.06
C ALA A 164 6.76 -6.11 -10.60
N ASP A 165 7.45 -5.32 -9.79
CA ASP A 165 7.45 -5.43 -8.34
C ASP A 165 6.39 -4.51 -7.70
N VAL A 166 6.32 -4.52 -6.38
CA VAL A 166 5.34 -3.69 -5.66
C VAL A 166 5.62 -2.19 -5.80
N GLU A 167 6.87 -1.78 -6.00
CA GLU A 167 7.24 -0.37 -6.18
C GLU A 167 6.64 0.19 -7.48
N TYR A 168 6.77 -0.55 -8.59
CA TYR A 168 6.14 -0.19 -9.86
C TYR A 168 4.62 -0.02 -9.73
N VAL A 169 3.96 -0.95 -9.04
CA VAL A 169 2.50 -0.89 -8.85
C VAL A 169 2.11 0.26 -7.93
N TYR A 170 2.88 0.47 -6.86
CA TYR A 170 2.68 1.57 -5.91
C TYR A 170 2.73 2.93 -6.63
N ASP A 171 3.76 3.16 -7.43
CA ASP A 171 3.91 4.43 -8.17
C ASP A 171 2.77 4.64 -9.16
N GLY A 172 2.41 3.59 -9.92
CA GLY A 172 1.30 3.67 -10.86
C GLY A 172 -0.05 3.98 -10.19
N LEU A 173 -0.35 3.30 -9.07
CA LEU A 173 -1.59 3.52 -8.32
C LEU A 173 -1.61 4.86 -7.57
N MET A 174 -0.46 5.38 -7.16
CA MET A 174 -0.34 6.70 -6.56
C MET A 174 -0.82 7.81 -7.52
N TYR A 175 -0.35 7.80 -8.76
CA TYR A 175 -0.79 8.77 -9.78
C TYR A 175 -2.24 8.52 -10.22
N LEU A 176 -2.64 7.26 -10.37
CA LEU A 176 -4.02 6.92 -10.71
C LEU A 176 -4.99 7.33 -9.60
N GLY A 177 -4.58 7.18 -8.33
CA GLY A 177 -5.30 7.62 -7.14
C GLY A 177 -5.52 9.14 -7.10
N ALA A 178 -4.50 9.91 -7.45
CA ALA A 178 -4.61 11.37 -7.56
C ALA A 178 -5.64 11.78 -8.63
N LYS A 179 -5.61 11.12 -9.79
CA LYS A 179 -6.54 11.38 -10.89
C LYS A 179 -7.98 11.02 -10.51
N ILE A 180 -8.23 9.85 -9.95
CA ILE A 180 -9.59 9.40 -9.59
C ILE A 180 -10.16 10.22 -8.43
N ALA A 181 -9.32 10.76 -7.53
CA ALA A 181 -9.77 11.67 -6.48
C ALA A 181 -10.38 12.95 -7.06
N MET A 182 -9.71 13.57 -8.02
CA MET A 182 -10.24 14.75 -8.73
C MET A 182 -11.53 14.43 -9.47
N GLU A 183 -11.57 13.35 -10.23
CA GLU A 183 -12.77 12.94 -10.98
C GLU A 183 -13.95 12.63 -10.05
N THR A 184 -13.70 12.10 -8.87
CA THR A 184 -14.73 11.86 -7.85
C THR A 184 -15.33 13.16 -7.35
N ILE A 185 -14.50 14.16 -7.05
CA ILE A 185 -14.96 15.48 -6.62
C ILE A 185 -15.74 16.16 -7.75
N ASP A 186 -15.24 16.11 -8.99
CA ASP A 186 -15.90 16.69 -10.15
C ASP A 186 -17.26 16.02 -10.42
N LEU A 187 -17.35 14.70 -10.26
CA LEU A 187 -18.61 13.96 -10.37
C LEU A 187 -19.63 14.46 -9.32
N ILE A 188 -19.22 14.55 -8.06
CA ILE A 188 -20.08 15.04 -6.98
C ILE A 188 -20.51 16.48 -7.27
N ALA A 189 -19.58 17.37 -7.63
CA ALA A 189 -19.85 18.76 -7.97
C ALA A 189 -20.85 18.91 -9.11
N SER A 190 -20.77 18.05 -10.12
CA SER A 190 -21.67 18.07 -11.29
C SER A 190 -23.14 17.77 -10.98
N LYS A 191 -23.39 17.10 -9.84
CA LYS A 191 -24.75 16.74 -9.39
C LYS A 191 -25.37 17.79 -8.45
N LEU A 192 -24.61 18.81 -8.07
CA LEU A 192 -25.07 19.86 -7.20
C LEU A 192 -25.55 21.07 -8.01
N PRO A 193 -26.64 21.76 -7.58
CA PRO A 193 -27.09 22.98 -8.22
C PRO A 193 -26.03 24.11 -8.13
N GLU A 194 -26.08 25.03 -9.07
CA GLU A 194 -25.12 26.14 -9.11
C GLU A 194 -25.42 27.26 -8.10
N ASP A 195 -26.69 27.51 -7.83
CA ASP A 195 -27.12 28.73 -7.15
C ASP A 195 -27.28 28.61 -5.64
N SER A 196 -27.85 27.52 -5.12
CA SER A 196 -28.01 27.27 -3.70
C SER A 196 -28.08 25.80 -3.33
N LEU A 197 -27.57 25.48 -2.14
CA LEU A 197 -27.61 24.13 -1.57
C LEU A 197 -28.72 23.96 -0.52
N ASP A 198 -29.56 24.97 -0.30
CA ASP A 198 -30.51 25.02 0.84
C ASP A 198 -31.57 23.91 0.81
N ASN A 199 -31.94 23.41 -0.35
CA ASN A 199 -32.97 22.38 -0.50
C ASN A 199 -32.42 21.08 -1.18
N VAL A 200 -31.11 20.84 -1.10
CA VAL A 200 -30.50 19.67 -1.69
C VAL A 200 -30.64 18.47 -0.75
N ASP A 201 -31.22 17.40 -1.26
CA ASP A 201 -31.14 16.09 -0.60
C ASP A 201 -29.77 15.47 -0.91
N PHE A 202 -28.79 15.74 -0.07
CA PHE A 202 -27.44 15.23 -0.23
C PHE A 202 -27.40 13.70 -0.21
N SER A 203 -28.24 13.04 0.58
CA SER A 203 -28.31 11.59 0.62
C SER A 203 -28.70 11.02 -0.74
N ALA A 204 -29.75 11.56 -1.34
CA ALA A 204 -30.20 11.15 -2.67
C ALA A 204 -29.14 11.40 -3.76
N VAL A 205 -28.40 12.52 -3.67
CA VAL A 205 -27.29 12.83 -4.59
C VAL A 205 -26.18 11.79 -4.47
N LEU A 206 -25.74 11.48 -3.24
CA LEU A 206 -24.65 10.54 -2.99
C LEU A 206 -25.05 9.10 -3.35
N ASP A 207 -26.29 8.71 -3.06
CA ASP A 207 -26.84 7.42 -3.47
C ASP A 207 -26.92 7.26 -5.00
N GLY A 208 -27.25 8.35 -5.69
CA GLY A 208 -27.38 8.36 -7.15
C GLY A 208 -26.05 8.24 -7.91
N ILE A 209 -24.91 8.48 -7.26
CA ILE A 209 -23.57 8.39 -7.88
C ILE A 209 -22.74 7.25 -7.32
N SER A 210 -23.27 6.43 -6.44
CA SER A 210 -22.55 5.35 -5.79
C SER A 210 -23.35 4.06 -5.81
N ALA A 211 -22.66 2.94 -5.75
CA ALA A 211 -23.25 1.62 -5.73
C ALA A 211 -22.75 0.78 -4.55
N PRO A 212 -23.61 -0.05 -3.93
CA PRO A 212 -23.14 -0.99 -2.91
C PRO A 212 -22.13 -1.97 -3.50
N GLN A 213 -21.19 -2.43 -2.68
CA GLN A 213 -20.28 -3.47 -3.09
C GLN A 213 -21.02 -4.82 -3.18
N VAL A 214 -20.94 -5.47 -4.33
CA VAL A 214 -21.54 -6.80 -4.55
C VAL A 214 -20.47 -7.84 -4.22
N CYS A 215 -20.78 -8.72 -3.27
CA CYS A 215 -19.89 -9.77 -2.78
C CYS A 215 -20.48 -11.17 -2.95
N GLU A 216 -21.56 -11.31 -3.71
CA GLU A 216 -22.25 -12.60 -3.94
C GLU A 216 -21.37 -13.50 -4.81
N ASP A 217 -21.15 -14.73 -4.34
CA ASP A 217 -20.44 -15.82 -5.04
C ASP A 217 -18.95 -15.57 -5.40
N ALA A 218 -18.35 -14.49 -4.95
CA ALA A 218 -16.93 -14.20 -5.19
C ALA A 218 -16.06 -14.62 -3.98
N GLU A 219 -14.99 -15.35 -4.23
CA GLU A 219 -13.93 -15.53 -3.24
C GLU A 219 -13.24 -14.17 -3.01
N LEU A 220 -13.36 -13.64 -1.80
CA LEU A 220 -12.78 -12.35 -1.44
C LEU A 220 -11.37 -12.52 -0.91
N HIS A 221 -10.42 -11.92 -1.60
CA HIS A 221 -9.07 -11.77 -1.10
C HIS A 221 -8.98 -10.57 -0.16
N HIS A 222 -8.47 -10.79 1.05
CA HIS A 222 -8.22 -9.74 2.03
C HIS A 222 -6.77 -9.26 1.95
N ALA A 223 -6.54 -8.02 2.38
CA ALA A 223 -5.22 -7.38 2.40
C ALA A 223 -4.77 -7.02 3.82
N PRO A 224 -4.50 -8.00 4.68
CA PRO A 224 -4.08 -7.75 6.06
C PRO A 224 -2.75 -6.99 6.10
N LYS A 225 -2.48 -6.37 7.24
CA LYS A 225 -1.21 -5.69 7.48
C LYS A 225 -0.06 -6.69 7.40
N ILE A 226 1.02 -6.27 6.73
CA ILE A 226 2.24 -7.06 6.59
C ILE A 226 3.15 -6.77 7.78
N PHE A 227 3.60 -7.84 8.43
CA PHE A 227 4.56 -7.83 9.53
C PHE A 227 5.87 -8.48 9.07
N LYS A 228 6.93 -8.33 9.87
CA LYS A 228 8.23 -8.93 9.56
C LYS A 228 8.13 -10.44 9.36
N GLU A 229 7.38 -11.11 10.19
CA GLU A 229 7.16 -12.57 10.17
C GLU A 229 6.44 -13.00 8.89
N THR A 230 5.51 -12.19 8.38
CA THR A 230 4.82 -12.44 7.11
C THR A 230 5.77 -12.43 5.91
N CYS A 231 6.95 -11.82 6.03
CA CYS A 231 7.93 -11.70 4.94
C CYS A 231 8.89 -12.89 4.83
N GLU A 232 8.76 -13.91 5.65
CA GLU A 232 9.55 -15.14 5.55
C GLU A 232 9.13 -15.96 4.33
N ILE A 233 10.13 -16.41 3.54
CA ILE A 233 9.85 -17.16 2.32
C ILE A 233 9.56 -18.61 2.68
N ASN A 234 8.40 -19.10 2.28
CA ASN A 234 8.09 -20.53 2.27
C ASN A 234 8.51 -21.13 0.92
N TRP A 235 9.63 -21.83 0.91
CA TRP A 235 10.17 -22.48 -0.30
C TRP A 235 9.36 -23.72 -0.74
N ASN A 236 8.51 -24.25 0.13
CA ASN A 236 7.65 -25.41 -0.17
C ASN A 236 6.38 -25.00 -0.95
N GLN A 237 6.52 -24.03 -1.84
CA GLN A 237 5.51 -23.58 -2.79
C GLN A 237 6.07 -23.64 -4.20
N SER A 238 5.23 -23.41 -5.22
CA SER A 238 5.70 -23.33 -6.61
C SER A 238 6.65 -22.14 -6.81
N ALA A 239 7.57 -22.25 -7.75
CA ALA A 239 8.49 -21.18 -8.12
C ALA A 239 7.75 -19.88 -8.47
N LYS A 240 6.59 -19.98 -9.15
CA LYS A 240 5.75 -18.82 -9.46
C LYS A 240 5.22 -18.12 -8.21
N LYS A 241 4.74 -18.87 -7.22
CA LYS A 241 4.26 -18.30 -5.95
C LYS A 241 5.37 -17.64 -5.16
N VAL A 242 6.56 -18.24 -5.09
CA VAL A 242 7.71 -17.63 -4.42
C VAL A 242 8.18 -16.39 -5.18
N TYR A 243 8.20 -16.42 -6.50
CA TYR A 243 8.53 -15.28 -7.35
C TYR A 243 7.59 -14.10 -7.08
N ASP A 244 6.27 -14.33 -7.08
CA ASP A 244 5.27 -13.29 -6.81
C ASP A 244 5.38 -12.75 -5.38
N PHE A 245 5.64 -13.63 -4.42
CA PHE A 245 5.86 -13.25 -3.02
C PHE A 245 7.06 -12.30 -2.88
N VAL A 246 8.19 -12.63 -3.51
CA VAL A 246 9.39 -11.79 -3.48
C VAL A 246 9.13 -10.43 -4.13
N ARG A 247 8.57 -10.38 -5.36
CA ARG A 247 8.32 -9.12 -6.05
C ARG A 247 7.22 -8.27 -5.38
N GLY A 248 6.25 -8.92 -4.70
CA GLY A 248 5.18 -8.24 -3.95
C GLY A 248 5.63 -7.61 -2.64
N LEU A 249 6.85 -7.93 -2.17
CA LEU A 249 7.46 -7.37 -0.96
C LEU A 249 8.76 -6.61 -1.23
N SER A 250 9.17 -6.48 -2.48
CA SER A 250 10.42 -5.80 -2.87
C SER A 250 10.15 -4.44 -3.51
N PRO A 251 10.94 -3.42 -3.20
CA PRO A 251 12.16 -3.47 -2.36
C PRO A 251 11.89 -3.39 -0.85
N TYR A 252 10.68 -3.07 -0.43
CA TYR A 252 10.31 -2.90 0.97
C TYR A 252 8.94 -3.56 1.26
N PRO A 253 8.82 -4.28 2.40
CA PRO A 253 9.77 -4.48 3.50
C PRO A 253 10.93 -5.45 3.18
N GLY A 254 10.88 -6.14 2.06
CA GLY A 254 11.82 -7.16 1.64
C GLY A 254 11.52 -8.54 2.24
N THR A 255 11.71 -9.60 1.45
CA THR A 255 11.56 -10.97 1.93
C THR A 255 12.84 -11.47 2.58
N TRP A 256 12.73 -12.49 3.41
CA TRP A 256 13.87 -13.11 4.07
C TRP A 256 13.68 -14.62 4.26
N SER A 257 14.78 -15.30 4.48
CA SER A 257 14.80 -16.72 4.82
C SER A 257 15.99 -17.04 5.72
N THR A 258 15.87 -18.09 6.51
CA THR A 258 16.94 -18.57 7.39
C THR A 258 17.84 -19.54 6.63
N LEU A 259 19.11 -19.21 6.52
CA LEU A 259 20.16 -20.01 5.86
C LEU A 259 20.88 -20.85 6.92
N CYS A 260 20.75 -22.16 6.84
CA CYS A 260 21.33 -23.12 7.78
C CYS A 260 22.43 -23.94 7.12
N SER A 261 23.52 -24.24 7.86
CA SER A 261 24.52 -25.21 7.43
C SER A 261 23.92 -26.62 7.38
N ILE A 262 24.24 -27.39 6.33
CA ILE A 262 23.89 -28.80 6.21
C ILE A 262 24.71 -29.65 7.18
N GLU A 263 25.93 -29.21 7.48
CA GLU A 263 26.83 -29.87 8.41
C GLU A 263 26.51 -29.46 9.85
N ASP A 264 26.43 -30.43 10.77
CA ASP A 264 26.30 -30.14 12.21
C ASP A 264 27.66 -29.68 12.78
N ASN A 265 28.05 -28.47 12.42
CA ASN A 265 29.35 -27.87 12.76
C ASN A 265 29.25 -26.72 13.78
N GLY A 266 28.08 -26.55 14.39
CA GLY A 266 27.83 -25.48 15.37
C GLY A 266 27.77 -24.06 14.76
N VAL A 267 27.71 -23.94 13.42
CA VAL A 267 27.53 -22.65 12.74
C VAL A 267 26.12 -22.15 12.97
N LYS A 268 26.01 -20.93 13.50
CA LYS A 268 24.70 -20.30 13.74
C LYS A 268 24.00 -20.02 12.41
N PRO A 269 22.69 -20.22 12.35
CA PRO A 269 21.87 -19.81 11.21
C PRO A 269 22.06 -18.32 10.86
N LEU A 270 22.04 -18.02 9.58
CA LEU A 270 22.15 -16.67 9.05
C LEU A 270 20.82 -16.25 8.43
N ILE A 271 20.49 -14.99 8.50
CA ILE A 271 19.33 -14.44 7.77
C ILE A 271 19.81 -13.89 6.44
N MET A 272 19.19 -14.35 5.37
CA MET A 272 19.37 -13.80 4.03
C MET A 272 18.09 -13.14 3.57
N LYS A 273 18.16 -11.86 3.21
CA LYS A 273 17.10 -11.18 2.50
C LYS A 273 17.21 -11.45 1.02
N VAL A 274 16.05 -11.62 0.36
CA VAL A 274 15.94 -11.83 -1.08
C VAL A 274 15.08 -10.70 -1.66
N TYR A 275 15.64 -9.95 -2.59
CA TYR A 275 14.98 -8.79 -3.19
C TYR A 275 14.56 -9.02 -4.64
N LYS A 276 15.26 -9.88 -5.36
CA LYS A 276 14.95 -10.16 -6.76
C LYS A 276 15.24 -11.59 -7.10
N THR A 277 14.31 -12.21 -7.81
CA THR A 277 14.41 -13.58 -8.32
C THR A 277 14.03 -13.61 -9.80
N ASP A 278 14.32 -14.70 -10.49
CA ASP A 278 13.83 -14.95 -11.83
C ASP A 278 13.32 -16.38 -11.95
N LYS A 279 12.27 -16.57 -12.73
CA LYS A 279 11.68 -17.87 -12.98
C LYS A 279 12.56 -18.68 -13.92
N SER A 280 12.56 -19.99 -13.74
CA SER A 280 13.28 -20.93 -14.58
C SER A 280 12.33 -22.05 -15.00
N ASP A 281 12.47 -22.51 -16.25
CA ASP A 281 11.73 -23.69 -16.75
C ASP A 281 12.34 -25.02 -16.30
N ARG A 282 13.35 -24.97 -15.45
CA ARG A 282 14.09 -26.15 -14.95
C ARG A 282 13.38 -26.72 -13.74
N THR A 283 13.02 -27.99 -13.85
CA THR A 283 12.44 -28.74 -12.72
C THR A 283 13.39 -28.79 -11.53
N SER A 284 12.85 -28.66 -10.32
CA SER A 284 13.58 -28.88 -9.08
C SER A 284 14.21 -30.27 -9.03
N VAL A 285 15.44 -30.34 -8.57
CA VAL A 285 16.24 -31.58 -8.48
C VAL A 285 16.48 -32.02 -7.04
N GLY A 286 16.04 -31.29 -6.07
CA GLY A 286 16.20 -31.53 -4.65
C GLY A 286 14.97 -31.11 -3.84
N THR A 287 15.06 -31.25 -2.52
CA THR A 287 14.00 -30.79 -1.59
C THR A 287 13.91 -29.24 -1.61
N PRO A 288 12.72 -28.67 -1.43
CA PRO A 288 12.55 -27.22 -1.36
C PRO A 288 13.51 -26.58 -0.33
N GLY A 289 14.07 -25.43 -0.69
CA GLY A 289 15.05 -24.71 0.13
C GLY A 289 16.51 -25.11 -0.11
N THR A 290 16.79 -26.26 -0.77
CA THR A 290 18.17 -26.63 -1.11
C THR A 290 18.70 -25.80 -2.27
N LEU A 291 20.01 -25.50 -2.23
CA LEU A 291 20.67 -24.58 -3.14
C LEU A 291 21.36 -25.33 -4.29
N VAL A 292 21.35 -24.74 -5.47
CA VAL A 292 22.08 -25.22 -6.65
C VAL A 292 22.92 -24.07 -7.18
N VAL A 293 24.25 -24.29 -7.22
CA VAL A 293 25.22 -23.32 -7.75
C VAL A 293 25.66 -23.74 -9.15
N GLU A 294 25.54 -22.81 -10.09
CA GLU A 294 26.05 -23.03 -11.46
C GLU A 294 26.87 -21.81 -11.90
N LYS A 295 28.17 -21.96 -11.86
CA LYS A 295 29.13 -20.90 -12.19
C LYS A 295 28.91 -19.66 -11.32
N THR A 296 28.22 -18.65 -11.84
CA THR A 296 27.94 -17.37 -11.17
C THR A 296 26.46 -17.19 -10.82
N ARG A 297 25.65 -18.24 -10.96
CA ARG A 297 24.21 -18.25 -10.71
C ARG A 297 23.89 -19.12 -9.50
N LEU A 298 22.90 -18.70 -8.75
CA LEU A 298 22.40 -19.40 -7.56
C LEU A 298 20.91 -19.64 -7.72
N TYR A 299 20.52 -20.91 -7.61
CA TYR A 299 19.13 -21.34 -7.67
C TYR A 299 18.71 -21.95 -6.34
N VAL A 300 17.42 -21.90 -6.09
CA VAL A 300 16.76 -22.56 -4.96
C VAL A 300 15.75 -23.56 -5.52
N ASN A 301 15.76 -24.78 -4.99
CA ASN A 301 14.70 -25.74 -5.26
C ASN A 301 13.40 -25.27 -4.60
N THR A 302 12.32 -25.28 -5.35
CA THR A 302 10.95 -25.04 -4.87
C THR A 302 10.13 -26.34 -5.02
N SER A 303 8.82 -26.32 -4.83
CA SER A 303 8.01 -27.53 -4.96
C SER A 303 7.89 -28.06 -6.39
N ASP A 304 8.21 -27.25 -7.40
CA ASP A 304 8.11 -27.60 -8.83
C ASP A 304 9.39 -27.31 -9.63
N ASN A 305 9.80 -26.05 -9.68
CA ASN A 305 10.92 -25.59 -10.51
C ASN A 305 12.01 -24.91 -9.68
N LEU A 306 13.21 -24.80 -10.27
CA LEU A 306 14.28 -23.97 -9.74
C LEU A 306 13.92 -22.49 -9.86
N LEU A 307 14.14 -21.73 -8.81
CA LEU A 307 14.02 -20.27 -8.81
C LEU A 307 15.41 -19.64 -8.71
N GLU A 308 15.78 -18.77 -9.64
CA GLU A 308 17.06 -18.07 -9.61
C GLU A 308 17.02 -16.88 -8.65
N LEU A 309 18.02 -16.76 -7.78
CA LEU A 309 18.25 -15.57 -6.96
C LEU A 309 19.11 -14.57 -7.73
N LEU A 310 18.70 -13.29 -7.74
CA LEU A 310 19.41 -12.25 -8.47
C LEU A 310 20.02 -11.19 -7.55
N ASP A 311 19.26 -10.75 -6.52
CA ASP A 311 19.64 -9.66 -5.63
C ASP A 311 19.31 -10.04 -4.19
N ILE A 312 20.31 -10.03 -3.33
CA ILE A 312 20.25 -10.58 -1.98
C ILE A 312 21.02 -9.71 -0.97
N GLN A 313 20.75 -9.95 0.31
CA GLN A 313 21.49 -9.35 1.39
C GLN A 313 21.66 -10.33 2.57
N LEU A 314 22.88 -10.79 2.81
CA LEU A 314 23.20 -11.56 4.00
C LEU A 314 23.31 -10.65 5.22
N THR A 315 22.90 -11.14 6.40
CA THR A 315 23.04 -10.39 7.67
C THR A 315 24.46 -9.83 7.84
N GLY A 316 24.55 -8.56 8.15
CA GLY A 316 25.81 -7.84 8.36
C GLY A 316 26.56 -7.46 7.08
N LYS A 317 25.99 -7.76 5.90
CA LYS A 317 26.55 -7.38 4.60
C LYS A 317 25.66 -6.33 3.92
N LYS A 318 26.18 -5.69 2.87
CA LYS A 318 25.39 -4.83 1.98
C LYS A 318 24.57 -5.69 1.02
N ARG A 319 23.47 -5.13 0.53
CA ARG A 319 22.71 -5.68 -0.59
C ARG A 319 23.61 -5.76 -1.83
N MET A 320 23.56 -6.86 -2.54
CA MET A 320 24.41 -7.12 -3.70
C MET A 320 23.79 -8.14 -4.66
N ASP A 321 24.25 -8.15 -5.90
CA ASP A 321 23.91 -9.18 -6.85
C ASP A 321 24.53 -10.53 -6.47
N VAL A 322 23.90 -11.63 -6.92
CA VAL A 322 24.31 -13.00 -6.57
C VAL A 322 25.72 -13.32 -7.06
N ARG A 323 26.16 -12.81 -8.22
CA ARG A 323 27.51 -13.05 -8.73
C ARG A 323 28.57 -12.50 -7.78
N SER A 324 28.37 -11.27 -7.30
CA SER A 324 29.23 -10.63 -6.31
C SER A 324 29.23 -11.39 -4.98
N PHE A 325 28.06 -11.87 -4.55
CA PHE A 325 27.93 -12.70 -3.36
C PHE A 325 28.73 -14.00 -3.46
N LEU A 326 28.62 -14.76 -4.57
CA LEU A 326 29.31 -16.02 -4.78
C LEU A 326 30.84 -15.87 -4.85
N ASN A 327 31.35 -14.71 -5.27
CA ASN A 327 32.78 -14.41 -5.21
C ASN A 327 33.31 -14.32 -3.79
N GLY A 328 32.50 -13.82 -2.86
CA GLY A 328 32.89 -13.56 -1.46
C GLY A 328 32.43 -14.62 -0.45
N PHE A 329 31.43 -15.43 -0.79
CA PHE A 329 30.90 -16.48 0.08
C PHE A 329 31.15 -17.85 -0.56
N LYS A 330 32.11 -18.58 -0.02
CA LYS A 330 32.49 -19.91 -0.54
C LYS A 330 31.61 -21.01 0.08
N ASP A 331 31.48 -22.12 -0.65
CA ASP A 331 30.78 -23.33 -0.18
C ASP A 331 29.29 -23.07 0.20
N ILE A 332 28.61 -22.15 -0.52
CA ILE A 332 27.18 -21.87 -0.29
C ILE A 332 26.32 -23.13 -0.49
N GLU A 333 26.77 -24.09 -1.28
CA GLU A 333 26.16 -25.41 -1.48
C GLU A 333 26.13 -26.28 -0.22
N LYS A 334 26.88 -25.93 0.81
CA LYS A 334 26.82 -26.56 2.13
C LYS A 334 25.73 -25.93 3.04
N TYR A 335 24.91 -25.09 2.49
CA TYR A 335 23.81 -24.45 3.17
C TYR A 335 22.48 -24.76 2.48
N LEU A 336 21.40 -24.62 3.23
CA LEU A 336 20.04 -24.66 2.73
C LEU A 336 19.20 -23.58 3.41
N PHE A 337 18.15 -23.17 2.77
CA PHE A 337 17.10 -22.38 3.42
C PHE A 337 16.19 -23.28 4.23
N GLN A 338 15.92 -22.88 5.46
CA GLN A 338 14.96 -23.56 6.31
C GLN A 338 13.57 -23.46 5.65
N THR A 339 12.89 -24.59 5.61
CA THR A 339 11.48 -24.71 5.23
C THR A 339 10.71 -25.18 6.45
N GLU A 340 9.57 -24.54 6.76
CA GLU A 340 8.65 -25.07 7.76
C GLU A 340 7.96 -26.34 7.29
#